data_eb6274b79731e11a8e8c471be8ebfc6b
#
_entry.id   eb6274b79731e11a8e8c471be8ebfc6b
#
_cell.length_a   1.000
_cell.length_b   1.000
_cell.length_c   1.000
_cell.angle_alpha   90.00
_cell.angle_beta   90.00
_cell.angle_gamma   90.00
#
_symmetry.space_group_name_H-M   'P 1'
#
loop_
_entity.id
_entity.type
_entity.pdbx_description
1 polymer ?
#
loop_
_entity_poly.entity_id
_entity_poly.type
_entity_poly.pdbx_seq_one_letter_code
_entity_poly.pdbx_strand_id
1 'polypeptide(L)'
;MMCYNVSNGGALGYPQMAERKQSRKDTHLQKWLQKFNDSWLYAQQNYHQRWERNWKLYHNIRVKRSHDGVVKTFVPMVNSTINTMVAALFNSNPSVKYIPNHPDQEADTAVLNEIYDDFARKDNWVQKNKANGKQGLITGNFACFYEWKDDKEGGYVHKEVVPIRDMIIDPQSHSYRDWRYVGRRYFASIKKLKDEKCWDFEKQREVKRFKNLEDVQPSGSLTDYESDKVKKDQALGATAPGDGDTVECVEIWTRSKVVVIANRNTIIEEKENPYYRLEKAHFERQKAEYDLDMLQYEQDLATWNAERQATFTMTGQDIGEYPEAKPEFKADFNEEMAGFLPFAHGRDYEDISLTYGDSDVDIMADQQELLNDLTELNIEGILYQLYPEKLLDPKYANYANDFDPKPGKIYPLPAGAMLWNNPPQIPNNAFNERLTIKDEIRESVAVSEVTKGVSASDKMTATEIKAQMGQADQRITEKAQTLANDFFFQEAKIVLKMLQLYAPEELYVRTIKDANVSFEKVDMNRFVGDYTPMVTLDIQKKLEEQEQQEAYLNAYQMIIQDASNNLQAAKQILYKKIMPGLTDEEIEQIITPAQTPEASTPMGVPDNEQMLSGTSGASSDQLMTEGVTDGLQIQ
;
A
#
# COMPACT_ATOMS: atom_id res chain seq x y z
N MET A 1 31.77 78.91 -34.07
CA MET A 1 30.34 79.37 -34.00
C MET A 1 29.52 78.27 -33.43
N MET A 2 28.97 78.51 -32.24
CA MET A 2 28.15 77.60 -31.45
C MET A 2 26.79 77.39 -32.08
N CYS A 3 26.26 76.18 -32.00
CA CYS A 3 24.86 75.94 -31.92
C CYS A 3 24.58 74.70 -31.02
N TYR A 4 24.05 74.98 -29.87
CA TYR A 4 23.48 74.01 -28.93
C TYR A 4 22.21 73.45 -29.56
N ASN A 5 22.06 72.12 -29.51
CA ASN A 5 20.74 71.47 -29.65
C ASN A 5 20.44 70.69 -28.38
N VAL A 6 19.45 71.15 -27.68
CA VAL A 6 18.84 70.53 -26.53
C VAL A 6 18.05 69.31 -27.04
N SER A 7 18.43 68.15 -26.64
CA SER A 7 17.73 66.91 -26.93
C SER A 7 16.73 66.58 -25.87
N ASN A 8 15.53 66.33 -26.31
CA ASN A 8 14.36 65.79 -25.65
C ASN A 8 14.71 64.58 -24.73
N GLY A 9 14.38 64.72 -23.47
CA GLY A 9 14.20 63.61 -22.53
C GLY A 9 12.98 62.81 -22.92
N GLY A 10 13.16 61.76 -23.73
CA GLY A 10 12.14 60.78 -24.04
C GLY A 10 12.11 59.68 -22.99
N ALA A 11 10.96 59.44 -22.44
CA ALA A 11 10.65 58.37 -21.50
C ALA A 11 11.00 56.99 -22.09
N LEU A 12 12.19 56.48 -21.76
CA LEU A 12 12.65 55.11 -22.05
C LEU A 12 12.59 54.25 -20.76
N GLY A 13 11.43 54.06 -20.22
CA GLY A 13 11.36 53.32 -18.96
C GLY A 13 10.38 52.13 -18.93
N TYR A 14 9.34 52.11 -19.72
CA TYR A 14 8.25 51.13 -19.53
C TYR A 14 8.38 49.82 -20.34
N PRO A 15 8.78 49.77 -21.60
CA PRO A 15 8.89 48.51 -22.33
C PRO A 15 10.01 47.59 -21.80
N GLN A 16 11.17 48.15 -21.50
CA GLN A 16 12.34 47.37 -21.02
C GLN A 16 12.12 46.74 -19.62
N MET A 17 11.34 47.39 -18.75
CA MET A 17 10.98 46.80 -17.46
C MET A 17 9.94 45.68 -17.62
N ALA A 18 8.99 45.78 -18.53
CA ALA A 18 8.02 44.75 -18.83
C ALA A 18 8.70 43.53 -19.46
N GLU A 19 9.56 43.72 -20.45
CA GLU A 19 10.35 42.65 -21.08
C GLU A 19 11.29 41.95 -20.09
N ARG A 20 11.99 42.70 -19.21
CA ARG A 20 12.83 42.12 -18.16
C ARG A 20 12.03 41.34 -17.13
N LYS A 21 10.82 41.78 -16.77
CA LYS A 21 9.92 41.03 -15.84
C LYS A 21 9.39 39.76 -16.51
N GLN A 22 9.05 39.82 -17.79
CA GLN A 22 8.59 38.67 -18.54
C GLN A 22 9.70 37.64 -18.74
N SER A 23 10.89 38.04 -19.13
CA SER A 23 12.06 37.19 -19.23
C SER A 23 12.45 36.51 -17.90
N ARG A 24 12.30 37.21 -16.77
CA ARG A 24 12.53 36.62 -15.43
C ARG A 24 11.46 35.62 -15.05
N LYS A 25 10.17 35.86 -15.37
CA LYS A 25 9.07 34.91 -15.15
C LYS A 25 9.26 33.65 -15.98
N ASP A 26 9.66 33.79 -17.25
CA ASP A 26 9.93 32.68 -18.14
C ASP A 26 11.12 31.84 -17.64
N THR A 27 12.20 32.48 -17.17
CA THR A 27 13.34 31.78 -16.56
C THR A 27 12.95 31.04 -15.28
N HIS A 28 12.07 31.63 -14.46
CA HIS A 28 11.60 31.00 -13.23
C HIS A 28 10.72 29.78 -13.50
N LEU A 29 9.77 29.90 -14.43
CA LEU A 29 8.94 28.78 -14.90
C LEU A 29 9.83 27.65 -15.45
N GLN A 30 10.82 27.97 -16.27
CA GLN A 30 11.73 26.99 -16.88
C GLN A 30 12.49 26.16 -15.83
N LYS A 31 12.90 26.75 -14.72
CA LYS A 31 13.57 26.02 -13.63
C LYS A 31 12.69 24.93 -13.02
N TRP A 32 11.38 25.20 -12.86
CA TRP A 32 10.44 24.22 -12.34
C TRP A 32 10.08 23.17 -13.38
N LEU A 33 9.88 23.59 -14.63
CA LEU A 33 9.64 22.67 -15.74
C LEU A 33 10.82 21.73 -15.99
N GLN A 34 12.05 22.20 -15.78
CA GLN A 34 13.24 21.35 -15.89
C GLN A 34 13.16 20.19 -14.90
N LYS A 35 12.82 20.43 -13.64
CA LYS A 35 12.64 19.36 -12.64
C LYS A 35 11.60 18.33 -13.07
N PHE A 36 10.48 18.79 -13.60
CA PHE A 36 9.45 17.93 -14.15
C PHE A 36 9.97 17.13 -15.36
N ASN A 37 10.61 17.80 -16.31
CA ASN A 37 11.10 17.16 -17.52
C ASN A 37 12.21 16.15 -17.23
N ASP A 38 13.14 16.45 -16.33
CA ASP A 38 14.21 15.53 -15.95
C ASP A 38 13.64 14.25 -15.34
N SER A 39 12.68 14.36 -14.41
CA SER A 39 11.97 13.22 -13.82
C SER A 39 11.15 12.44 -14.85
N TRP A 40 10.36 13.17 -15.66
CA TRP A 40 9.48 12.58 -16.66
C TRP A 40 10.26 11.83 -17.75
N LEU A 41 11.29 12.43 -18.31
CA LEU A 41 12.14 11.81 -19.34
C LEU A 41 12.85 10.57 -18.80
N TYR A 42 13.36 10.64 -17.57
CA TYR A 42 13.99 9.48 -16.93
C TYR A 42 13.01 8.31 -16.77
N ALA A 43 11.82 8.56 -16.26
CA ALA A 43 10.78 7.55 -16.11
C ALA A 43 10.30 7.02 -17.47
N GLN A 44 10.11 7.91 -18.47
CA GLN A 44 9.65 7.55 -19.81
C GLN A 44 10.63 6.65 -20.54
N GLN A 45 11.92 6.96 -20.46
CA GLN A 45 12.95 6.20 -21.18
C GLN A 45 13.20 4.82 -20.56
N ASN A 46 13.11 4.70 -19.23
CA ASN A 46 13.55 3.51 -18.53
C ASN A 46 12.38 2.61 -18.05
N TYR A 47 11.19 3.18 -17.77
CA TYR A 47 10.16 2.46 -17.03
C TYR A 47 8.77 2.46 -17.66
N HIS A 48 8.34 3.52 -18.37
CA HIS A 48 6.95 3.63 -18.86
C HIS A 48 6.55 2.46 -19.77
N GLN A 49 7.43 2.00 -20.66
CA GLN A 49 7.13 0.86 -21.55
C GLN A 49 6.95 -0.43 -20.75
N ARG A 50 7.79 -0.63 -19.71
CA ARG A 50 7.70 -1.78 -18.81
C ARG A 50 6.39 -1.76 -18.02
N TRP A 51 6.04 -0.63 -17.41
CA TRP A 51 4.78 -0.49 -16.68
C TRP A 51 3.55 -0.69 -17.57
N GLU A 52 3.57 -0.18 -18.80
CA GLU A 52 2.50 -0.39 -19.77
C GLU A 52 2.37 -1.87 -20.15
N ARG A 53 3.47 -2.57 -20.41
CA ARG A 53 3.50 -4.01 -20.64
C ARG A 53 2.83 -4.76 -19.48
N ASN A 54 3.25 -4.45 -18.26
CA ASN A 54 2.77 -5.14 -17.07
C ASN A 54 1.26 -4.92 -16.85
N TRP A 55 0.77 -3.71 -17.05
CA TRP A 55 -0.67 -3.43 -17.00
C TRP A 55 -1.45 -4.18 -18.08
N LYS A 56 -0.91 -4.29 -19.29
CA LYS A 56 -1.52 -5.09 -20.37
C LYS A 56 -1.62 -6.57 -19.98
N LEU A 57 -0.56 -7.15 -19.46
CA LEU A 57 -0.55 -8.53 -18.98
C LEU A 57 -1.56 -8.75 -17.85
N TYR A 58 -1.63 -7.85 -16.88
CA TYR A 58 -2.64 -7.91 -15.81
C TYR A 58 -4.07 -7.85 -16.36
N HIS A 59 -4.31 -7.06 -17.40
CA HIS A 59 -5.63 -6.97 -18.07
C HIS A 59 -5.88 -8.06 -19.11
N ASN A 60 -5.05 -9.09 -19.19
CA ASN A 60 -5.14 -10.18 -20.14
C ASN A 60 -5.04 -9.71 -21.60
N ILE A 61 -4.25 -8.70 -21.86
CA ILE A 61 -3.99 -8.16 -23.20
C ILE A 61 -2.63 -8.68 -23.68
N ARG A 62 -2.61 -9.30 -24.84
CA ARG A 62 -1.36 -9.76 -25.47
C ARG A 62 -0.47 -8.58 -25.84
N VAL A 63 0.77 -8.62 -25.41
CA VAL A 63 1.78 -7.60 -25.76
C VAL A 63 2.52 -8.00 -27.01
N LYS A 64 2.95 -9.27 -27.07
CA LYS A 64 3.71 -9.82 -28.16
C LYS A 64 3.16 -11.19 -28.56
N ARG A 65 3.23 -11.54 -29.82
CA ARG A 65 2.93 -12.87 -30.35
C ARG A 65 4.11 -13.37 -31.16
N SER A 66 4.42 -14.63 -31.00
CA SER A 66 5.48 -15.27 -31.78
C SER A 66 5.02 -15.66 -33.16
N HIS A 67 3.71 -15.84 -33.37
CA HIS A 67 3.09 -16.24 -34.62
C HIS A 67 1.75 -15.53 -34.85
N ASP A 68 1.31 -15.43 -36.07
CA ASP A 68 0.02 -14.84 -36.44
C ASP A 68 -0.99 -15.95 -36.80
N GLY A 69 -1.39 -16.69 -35.77
CA GLY A 69 -2.36 -17.75 -35.87
C GLY A 69 -3.82 -17.31 -35.84
N VAL A 70 -4.71 -18.24 -36.09
CA VAL A 70 -6.18 -18.03 -36.05
C VAL A 70 -6.68 -17.97 -34.63
N VAL A 71 -6.09 -18.77 -33.74
CA VAL A 71 -6.48 -18.83 -32.34
C VAL A 71 -5.85 -17.68 -31.56
N LYS A 72 -6.69 -16.92 -30.84
CA LYS A 72 -6.28 -15.81 -29.98
C LYS A 72 -6.83 -16.04 -28.59
N THR A 73 -5.96 -16.46 -27.67
CA THR A 73 -6.35 -16.75 -26.30
C THR A 73 -5.36 -16.13 -25.31
N PHE A 74 -5.74 -16.04 -24.05
CA PHE A 74 -4.91 -15.56 -22.95
C PHE A 74 -5.13 -16.43 -21.71
N VAL A 75 -4.06 -16.87 -21.08
CA VAL A 75 -4.12 -17.62 -19.83
C VAL A 75 -3.90 -16.62 -18.67
N PRO A 76 -4.90 -16.34 -17.82
CA PRO A 76 -4.86 -15.21 -16.87
C PRO A 76 -4.05 -15.52 -15.60
N MET A 77 -2.79 -15.95 -15.72
CA MET A 77 -1.95 -16.27 -14.55
C MET A 77 -1.56 -15.03 -13.77
N VAL A 78 -1.08 -13.99 -14.45
CA VAL A 78 -0.69 -12.70 -13.83
C VAL A 78 -1.85 -12.08 -13.04
N ASN A 79 -3.03 -11.99 -13.68
CA ASN A 79 -4.21 -11.43 -13.02
C ASN A 79 -4.58 -12.20 -11.74
N SER A 80 -4.64 -13.53 -11.82
CA SER A 80 -4.97 -14.39 -10.69
C SER A 80 -3.95 -14.25 -9.56
N THR A 81 -2.66 -14.24 -9.88
CA THR A 81 -1.58 -14.16 -8.91
C THR A 81 -1.58 -12.81 -8.18
N ILE A 82 -1.62 -11.70 -8.92
CA ILE A 82 -1.66 -10.35 -8.33
C ILE A 82 -2.88 -10.16 -7.42
N ASN A 83 -4.07 -10.61 -7.84
CA ASN A 83 -5.26 -10.48 -6.98
C ASN A 83 -5.15 -11.33 -5.70
N THR A 84 -4.52 -12.49 -5.75
CA THR A 84 -4.25 -13.32 -4.56
C THR A 84 -3.28 -12.61 -3.61
N MET A 85 -2.20 -12.03 -4.14
CA MET A 85 -1.22 -11.27 -3.35
C MET A 85 -1.83 -10.01 -2.72
N VAL A 86 -2.63 -9.26 -3.47
CA VAL A 86 -3.37 -8.10 -2.93
C VAL A 86 -4.31 -8.50 -1.79
N ALA A 87 -5.00 -9.63 -1.94
CA ALA A 87 -5.88 -10.13 -0.88
C ALA A 87 -5.11 -10.57 0.37
N ALA A 88 -3.92 -11.16 0.19
CA ALA A 88 -3.08 -11.60 1.30
C ALA A 88 -2.46 -10.41 2.06
N LEU A 89 -1.93 -9.41 1.35
CA LEU A 89 -1.15 -8.31 1.93
C LEU A 89 -2.02 -7.13 2.42
N PHE A 90 -3.14 -6.84 1.75
CA PHE A 90 -3.93 -5.61 1.96
C PHE A 90 -5.39 -5.89 2.34
N ASN A 91 -5.67 -6.99 3.05
CA ASN A 91 -7.03 -7.31 3.48
C ASN A 91 -7.56 -6.34 4.54
N SER A 92 -6.69 -5.85 5.40
CA SER A 92 -6.97 -4.86 6.45
C SER A 92 -5.99 -3.69 6.38
N ASN A 93 -6.21 -2.65 7.19
CA ASN A 93 -5.22 -1.60 7.38
C ASN A 93 -4.01 -2.15 8.17
N PRO A 94 -2.80 -1.65 7.90
CA PRO A 94 -1.65 -1.96 8.71
C PRO A 94 -1.89 -1.49 10.16
N SER A 95 -1.41 -2.25 11.12
CA SER A 95 -1.38 -1.83 12.53
C SER A 95 -0.14 -0.97 12.76
N VAL A 96 -0.34 0.26 13.16
CA VAL A 96 0.74 1.19 13.48
C VAL A 96 0.80 1.39 14.99
N LYS A 97 1.98 1.21 15.56
CA LYS A 97 2.27 1.49 16.97
C LYS A 97 3.38 2.53 17.04
N TYR A 98 3.11 3.65 17.66
CA TYR A 98 4.13 4.66 17.91
C TYR A 98 4.88 4.31 19.20
N ILE A 99 6.19 4.20 19.10
CA ILE A 99 7.07 3.91 20.24
C ILE A 99 7.68 5.22 20.70
N PRO A 100 7.60 5.55 22.00
CA PRO A 100 8.18 6.77 22.52
C PRO A 100 9.72 6.68 22.46
N ASN A 101 10.35 7.78 22.07
CA ASN A 101 11.79 7.90 22.11
C ASN A 101 12.30 8.38 23.48
N HIS A 102 11.39 8.80 24.37
CA HIS A 102 11.70 9.29 25.71
C HIS A 102 10.76 8.66 26.76
N PRO A 103 11.24 8.34 27.98
CA PRO A 103 10.42 7.70 29.03
C PRO A 103 9.15 8.49 29.40
N ASP A 104 9.19 9.83 29.32
CA ASP A 104 8.09 10.70 29.70
C ASP A 104 6.90 10.66 28.71
N GLN A 105 7.07 10.00 27.55
CA GLN A 105 6.08 9.95 26.47
C GLN A 105 5.24 8.65 26.49
N GLU A 106 5.48 7.75 27.44
CA GLU A 106 4.90 6.39 27.43
C GLU A 106 3.37 6.37 27.56
N ALA A 107 2.77 7.35 28.24
CA ALA A 107 1.32 7.39 28.49
C ALA A 107 0.47 7.72 27.25
N ASP A 108 1.06 8.34 26.23
CA ASP A 108 0.32 8.94 25.12
C ASP A 108 0.31 8.09 23.83
N THR A 109 1.12 7.03 23.77
CA THR A 109 1.27 6.23 22.54
C THR A 109 0.02 5.46 22.13
N ALA A 110 -0.76 4.98 23.09
CA ALA A 110 -2.00 4.26 22.81
C ALA A 110 -3.02 5.16 22.09
N VAL A 111 -3.10 6.43 22.49
CA VAL A 111 -3.99 7.42 21.88
C VAL A 111 -3.56 7.77 20.45
N LEU A 112 -2.26 7.91 20.21
CA LEU A 112 -1.74 8.12 18.85
C LEU A 112 -2.11 6.98 17.90
N ASN A 113 -2.04 5.72 18.36
CA ASN A 113 -2.44 4.57 17.58
C ASN A 113 -3.94 4.63 17.23
N GLU A 114 -4.78 5.00 18.19
CA GLU A 114 -6.24 5.14 17.97
C GLU A 114 -6.56 6.28 17.01
N ILE A 115 -5.83 7.39 17.04
CA ILE A 115 -5.96 8.51 16.09
C ILE A 115 -5.62 8.05 14.67
N TYR A 116 -4.52 7.33 14.50
CA TYR A 116 -4.14 6.77 13.20
C TYR A 116 -5.26 5.85 12.65
N ASP A 117 -5.76 4.95 13.47
CA ASP A 117 -6.84 4.04 13.08
C ASP A 117 -8.15 4.78 12.75
N ASP A 118 -8.47 5.87 13.47
CA ASP A 118 -9.65 6.68 13.17
C ASP A 118 -9.52 7.41 11.83
N PHE A 119 -8.36 7.98 11.52
CA PHE A 119 -8.10 8.59 10.22
C PHE A 119 -8.20 7.55 9.09
N ALA A 120 -7.63 6.36 9.30
CA ALA A 120 -7.70 5.28 8.34
C ALA A 120 -9.16 4.82 8.07
N ARG A 121 -10.01 4.82 9.09
CA ARG A 121 -11.45 4.52 8.95
C ARG A 121 -12.22 5.65 8.26
N LYS A 122 -12.00 6.91 8.67
CA LYS A 122 -12.68 8.09 8.10
C LYS A 122 -12.45 8.21 6.60
N ASP A 123 -11.25 7.94 6.14
CA ASP A 123 -10.84 8.11 4.74
C ASP A 123 -10.78 6.80 3.93
N ASN A 124 -11.32 5.69 4.49
CA ASN A 124 -11.38 4.38 3.82
C ASN A 124 -10.02 3.90 3.25
N TRP A 125 -8.99 3.90 4.09
CA TRP A 125 -7.64 3.54 3.66
C TRP A 125 -7.50 2.10 3.21
N VAL A 126 -8.33 1.16 3.71
CA VAL A 126 -8.32 -0.23 3.22
C VAL A 126 -8.45 -0.30 1.71
N GLN A 127 -9.41 0.44 1.14
CA GLN A 127 -9.60 0.43 -0.31
C GLN A 127 -8.46 1.12 -1.06
N LYS A 128 -7.94 2.21 -0.52
CA LYS A 128 -6.79 2.92 -1.08
C LYS A 128 -5.53 2.06 -1.02
N ASN A 129 -5.31 1.34 0.08
CA ASN A 129 -4.22 0.38 0.22
C ASN A 129 -4.32 -0.77 -0.78
N LYS A 130 -5.51 -1.33 -1.01
CA LYS A 130 -5.73 -2.34 -2.06
C LYS A 130 -5.42 -1.80 -3.46
N ALA A 131 -5.83 -0.57 -3.75
CA ALA A 131 -5.54 0.07 -5.05
C ALA A 131 -4.04 0.34 -5.23
N ASN A 132 -3.38 0.89 -4.20
CA ASN A 132 -1.94 1.12 -4.20
C ASN A 132 -1.15 -0.19 -4.22
N GLY A 133 -1.59 -1.20 -3.45
CA GLY A 133 -1.02 -2.54 -3.45
C GLY A 133 -1.05 -3.19 -4.84
N LYS A 134 -2.20 -3.08 -5.51
CA LYS A 134 -2.32 -3.55 -6.89
C LYS A 134 -1.33 -2.84 -7.83
N GLN A 135 -1.23 -1.51 -7.73
CA GLN A 135 -0.26 -0.74 -8.50
C GLN A 135 1.17 -1.19 -8.21
N GLY A 136 1.52 -1.32 -6.92
CA GLY A 136 2.85 -1.70 -6.48
C GLY A 136 3.28 -3.05 -7.04
N LEU A 137 2.46 -4.07 -6.89
CA LEU A 137 2.73 -5.42 -7.40
C LEU A 137 2.78 -5.51 -8.93
N ILE A 138 2.12 -4.59 -9.66
CA ILE A 138 2.14 -4.55 -11.13
C ILE A 138 3.32 -3.74 -11.65
N THR A 139 3.66 -2.62 -11.00
CA THR A 139 4.65 -1.66 -11.51
C THR A 139 5.95 -1.62 -10.72
N GLY A 140 6.01 -2.37 -9.61
CA GLY A 140 7.15 -2.36 -8.69
C GLY A 140 7.16 -1.17 -7.73
N ASN A 141 6.13 -0.31 -7.73
CA ASN A 141 6.17 0.95 -7.00
C ASN A 141 4.85 1.30 -6.34
N PHE A 142 4.90 1.61 -5.05
CA PHE A 142 3.79 2.12 -4.24
C PHE A 142 3.94 3.62 -4.12
N ALA A 143 2.87 4.38 -4.32
CA ALA A 143 2.95 5.84 -4.30
C ALA A 143 1.67 6.47 -3.76
N CYS A 144 1.80 7.30 -2.72
CA CYS A 144 0.69 8.05 -2.15
C CYS A 144 1.09 9.49 -1.83
N PHE A 145 0.11 10.35 -1.91
CA PHE A 145 0.17 11.74 -1.45
C PHE A 145 -0.75 11.92 -0.26
N TYR A 146 -0.37 12.75 0.68
CA TYR A 146 -1.11 13.02 1.90
C TYR A 146 -1.37 14.51 2.04
N GLU A 147 -2.58 14.86 2.49
CA GLU A 147 -2.95 16.23 2.81
C GLU A 147 -3.87 16.26 4.04
N TRP A 148 -3.76 17.32 4.82
CA TRP A 148 -4.70 17.56 5.91
C TRP A 148 -6.00 18.11 5.36
N LYS A 149 -7.14 17.56 5.80
CA LYS A 149 -8.48 18.07 5.50
C LYS A 149 -9.21 18.41 6.78
N ASP A 150 -9.66 19.64 6.87
CA ASP A 150 -10.47 20.10 7.98
C ASP A 150 -11.88 19.54 7.86
N ASP A 151 -12.42 19.07 8.98
CA ASP A 151 -13.81 18.68 9.13
C ASP A 151 -14.42 19.32 10.40
N LYS A 152 -15.67 19.01 10.70
CA LYS A 152 -16.36 19.52 11.88
C LYS A 152 -15.82 18.95 13.20
N GLU A 153 -15.06 17.88 13.15
CA GLU A 153 -14.52 17.15 14.29
C GLU A 153 -13.04 17.47 14.56
N GLY A 154 -12.45 18.39 13.77
CA GLY A 154 -11.06 18.83 13.93
C GLY A 154 -10.14 18.47 12.77
N GLY A 155 -10.62 17.67 11.81
CA GLY A 155 -9.88 17.30 10.62
C GLY A 155 -9.29 15.89 10.65
N TYR A 156 -8.70 15.50 9.54
CA TYR A 156 -8.06 14.19 9.34
C TYR A 156 -7.04 14.22 8.20
N VAL A 157 -6.16 13.24 8.16
CA VAL A 157 -5.21 13.07 7.05
C VAL A 157 -5.89 12.33 5.92
N HIS A 158 -6.02 12.99 4.77
CA HIS A 158 -6.49 12.41 3.53
C HIS A 158 -5.34 11.78 2.76
N LYS A 159 -5.51 10.52 2.37
CA LYS A 159 -4.57 9.74 1.56
C LYS A 159 -5.06 9.67 0.13
N GLU A 160 -4.24 10.00 -0.83
CA GLU A 160 -4.51 9.86 -2.26
C GLU A 160 -3.48 8.92 -2.90
N VAL A 161 -3.95 7.90 -3.62
CA VAL A 161 -3.06 7.02 -4.39
C VAL A 161 -2.66 7.75 -5.66
N VAL A 162 -1.36 7.96 -5.83
CA VAL A 162 -0.80 8.61 -7.02
C VAL A 162 -0.43 7.53 -8.03
N PRO A 163 -0.96 7.57 -9.27
CA PRO A 163 -0.48 6.69 -10.33
C PRO A 163 1.02 6.89 -10.52
N ILE A 164 1.81 5.82 -10.52
CA ILE A 164 3.28 5.94 -10.59
C ILE A 164 3.77 6.68 -11.83
N ARG A 165 3.05 6.58 -12.95
CA ARG A 165 3.33 7.34 -14.18
C ARG A 165 3.18 8.86 -13.99
N ASP A 166 2.38 9.26 -13.01
CA ASP A 166 2.09 10.66 -12.71
C ASP A 166 2.89 11.17 -11.49
N MET A 167 3.66 10.30 -10.85
CA MET A 167 4.57 10.70 -9.79
C MET A 167 5.86 11.28 -10.37
N ILE A 168 6.29 12.39 -9.79
CA ILE A 168 7.50 13.10 -10.17
C ILE A 168 8.52 12.86 -9.06
N ILE A 169 9.54 12.05 -9.32
CA ILE A 169 10.60 11.75 -8.34
C ILE A 169 11.92 12.29 -8.87
N ASP A 170 12.75 12.84 -8.01
CA ASP A 170 14.10 13.27 -8.34
C ASP A 170 14.94 12.08 -8.85
N PRO A 171 15.35 12.03 -10.13
CA PRO A 171 16.06 10.89 -10.70
C PRO A 171 17.48 10.67 -10.13
N GLN A 172 18.01 11.62 -9.37
CA GLN A 172 19.31 11.51 -8.71
C GLN A 172 19.20 10.97 -7.28
N SER A 173 17.98 10.76 -6.77
CA SER A 173 17.74 10.20 -5.44
C SER A 173 17.64 8.68 -5.48
N HIS A 174 18.19 8.02 -4.47
CA HIS A 174 18.08 6.58 -4.29
C HIS A 174 17.07 6.22 -3.19
N SER A 175 16.72 7.19 -2.35
CA SER A 175 15.79 7.02 -1.23
C SER A 175 14.92 8.26 -1.08
N TYR A 176 13.74 8.10 -0.47
CA TYR A 176 12.85 9.23 -0.14
C TYR A 176 13.53 10.27 0.77
N ARG A 177 14.56 9.88 1.52
CA ARG A 177 15.33 10.79 2.39
C ARG A 177 16.17 11.78 1.59
N ASP A 178 16.60 11.38 0.40
CA ASP A 178 17.50 12.16 -0.45
C ASP A 178 16.75 13.03 -1.46
N TRP A 179 15.42 13.02 -1.44
CA TRP A 179 14.63 13.82 -2.38
C TRP A 179 14.89 15.31 -2.20
N ARG A 180 15.36 15.93 -3.26
CA ARG A 180 15.44 17.39 -3.37
C ARG A 180 14.10 17.98 -3.79
N TYR A 181 13.32 17.20 -4.54
CA TYR A 181 11.95 17.50 -4.93
C TYR A 181 11.17 16.21 -5.21
N VAL A 182 9.88 16.29 -5.03
CA VAL A 182 8.92 15.27 -5.40
C VAL A 182 7.64 15.96 -5.84
N GLY A 183 6.80 15.30 -6.60
CA GLY A 183 5.55 15.89 -7.02
C GLY A 183 4.63 14.90 -7.69
N ARG A 184 3.53 15.45 -8.21
CA ARG A 184 2.55 14.69 -8.94
C ARG A 184 1.99 15.48 -10.11
N ARG A 185 1.55 14.76 -11.12
CA ARG A 185 0.75 15.29 -12.21
C ARG A 185 -0.70 14.84 -12.00
N TYR A 186 -1.64 15.73 -12.15
CA TYR A 186 -3.06 15.42 -12.06
C TYR A 186 -3.87 16.29 -13.02
N PHE A 187 -5.12 15.91 -13.23
CA PHE A 187 -6.03 16.60 -14.12
C PHE A 187 -7.23 17.10 -13.32
N ALA A 188 -7.55 18.38 -13.52
CA ALA A 188 -8.67 19.01 -12.85
C ALA A 188 -9.46 19.88 -13.82
N SER A 189 -10.78 20.00 -13.62
CA SER A 189 -11.56 20.96 -14.39
C SER A 189 -11.24 22.38 -13.95
N ILE A 190 -11.22 23.32 -14.89
CA ILE A 190 -11.00 24.76 -14.59
C ILE A 190 -11.98 25.25 -13.53
N LYS A 191 -13.23 24.78 -13.58
CA LYS A 191 -14.26 25.15 -12.60
C LYS A 191 -13.84 24.72 -11.19
N LYS A 192 -13.39 23.48 -11.02
CA LYS A 192 -12.90 22.97 -9.71
C LYS A 192 -11.73 23.81 -9.20
N LEU A 193 -10.77 24.14 -10.07
CA LEU A 193 -9.61 24.97 -9.69
C LEU A 193 -10.03 26.40 -9.28
N LYS A 194 -11.05 26.98 -9.93
CA LYS A 194 -11.58 28.32 -9.57
C LYS A 194 -12.33 28.36 -8.24
N ASP A 195 -12.95 27.24 -7.88
CA ASP A 195 -13.79 27.13 -6.67
C ASP A 195 -12.96 26.67 -5.45
N GLU A 196 -11.74 26.15 -5.69
CA GLU A 196 -10.87 25.66 -4.61
C GLU A 196 -10.32 26.81 -3.78
N LYS A 197 -10.50 26.71 -2.47
CA LYS A 197 -10.09 27.70 -1.50
C LYS A 197 -9.07 27.10 -0.57
N CYS A 198 -8.20 27.95 -0.04
CA CYS A 198 -7.28 27.61 1.04
C CYS A 198 -7.36 28.66 2.15
N TRP A 199 -6.98 28.26 3.36
CA TRP A 199 -6.88 29.18 4.47
C TRP A 199 -5.60 30.03 4.36
N ASP A 200 -5.74 31.35 4.40
CA ASP A 200 -4.61 32.28 4.44
C ASP A 200 -4.39 32.70 5.90
N PHE A 201 -3.32 32.17 6.50
CA PHE A 201 -3.00 32.43 7.92
C PHE A 201 -2.63 33.89 8.19
N GLU A 202 -2.09 34.62 7.21
CA GLU A 202 -1.76 36.04 7.38
C GLU A 202 -3.02 36.92 7.38
N LYS A 203 -4.00 36.57 6.55
CA LYS A 203 -5.25 37.31 6.41
C LYS A 203 -6.38 36.76 7.28
N GLN A 204 -6.17 35.62 7.93
CA GLN A 204 -7.16 34.90 8.77
C GLN A 204 -8.51 34.73 8.04
N ARG A 205 -8.47 34.36 6.78
CA ARG A 205 -9.67 34.11 5.95
C ARG A 205 -9.41 33.10 4.85
N GLU A 206 -10.50 32.52 4.36
CA GLU A 206 -10.45 31.73 3.14
C GLU A 206 -10.14 32.63 1.93
N VAL A 207 -9.17 32.21 1.12
CA VAL A 207 -8.81 32.84 -0.15
C VAL A 207 -8.83 31.79 -1.27
N LYS A 208 -8.97 32.22 -2.50
CA LYS A 208 -8.81 31.33 -3.65
C LYS A 208 -7.40 30.76 -3.65
N ARG A 209 -7.28 29.45 -3.75
CA ARG A 209 -5.99 28.75 -3.75
C ARG A 209 -5.15 29.11 -4.98
N PHE A 210 -5.77 29.04 -6.15
CA PHE A 210 -5.08 29.24 -7.42
C PHE A 210 -5.24 30.64 -7.97
N LYS A 211 -4.15 31.15 -8.55
CA LYS A 211 -4.06 32.46 -9.22
C LYS A 211 -3.84 32.26 -10.71
N ASN A 212 -3.97 33.33 -11.51
CA ASN A 212 -3.68 33.32 -12.96
C ASN A 212 -4.48 32.30 -13.77
N LEU A 213 -5.64 31.85 -13.27
CA LEU A 213 -6.51 30.88 -13.98
C LEU A 213 -7.19 31.50 -15.21
N GLU A 214 -7.15 32.81 -15.38
CA GLU A 214 -7.71 33.50 -16.54
C GLU A 214 -6.83 33.27 -17.79
N ASP A 215 -5.54 33.04 -17.58
CA ASP A 215 -4.57 32.77 -18.65
C ASP A 215 -4.50 31.27 -19.04
N VAL A 216 -5.22 30.41 -18.30
CA VAL A 216 -5.20 28.97 -18.51
C VAL A 216 -6.35 28.55 -19.39
N GLN A 217 -6.05 28.01 -20.56
CA GLN A 217 -7.04 27.43 -21.46
C GLN A 217 -7.13 25.91 -21.25
N PRO A 218 -8.32 25.30 -21.42
CA PRO A 218 -8.45 23.84 -21.38
C PRO A 218 -7.48 23.20 -22.37
N SER A 219 -6.74 22.20 -21.93
CA SER A 219 -5.75 21.54 -22.80
C SER A 219 -6.42 20.66 -23.85
N GLY A 220 -7.66 20.22 -23.64
CA GLY A 220 -8.36 19.32 -24.55
C GLY A 220 -7.65 18.00 -24.84
N SER A 221 -6.41 17.85 -24.37
CA SER A 221 -5.61 16.65 -24.55
C SER A 221 -5.81 15.73 -23.35
N LEU A 222 -6.26 14.52 -23.65
CA LEU A 222 -6.27 13.42 -22.72
C LEU A 222 -4.82 13.02 -22.45
N THR A 223 -4.52 12.63 -21.22
CA THR A 223 -3.25 11.96 -20.89
C THR A 223 -3.09 10.68 -21.67
N ASP A 224 -1.85 10.19 -21.73
CA ASP A 224 -1.59 8.83 -22.20
C ASP A 224 -2.41 7.78 -21.44
N TYR A 225 -2.58 7.97 -20.12
CA TYR A 225 -3.42 7.09 -19.29
C TYR A 225 -4.91 7.21 -19.65
N GLU A 226 -5.43 8.42 -19.82
CA GLU A 226 -6.82 8.63 -20.26
C GLU A 226 -7.01 8.20 -21.71
N SER A 227 -6.02 8.35 -22.59
CA SER A 227 -6.07 7.82 -23.94
C SER A 227 -6.14 6.29 -23.94
N ASP A 228 -5.43 5.59 -23.06
CA ASP A 228 -5.51 4.14 -22.92
C ASP A 228 -6.84 3.70 -22.28
N LYS A 229 -7.36 4.47 -21.32
CA LYS A 229 -8.71 4.28 -20.79
C LYS A 229 -9.77 4.49 -21.87
N VAL A 230 -9.66 5.56 -22.64
CA VAL A 230 -10.54 5.86 -23.77
C VAL A 230 -10.48 4.76 -24.81
N LYS A 231 -9.31 4.27 -25.19
CA LYS A 231 -9.15 3.13 -26.11
C LYS A 231 -9.81 1.87 -25.56
N LYS A 232 -9.68 1.61 -24.25
CA LYS A 232 -10.34 0.48 -23.60
C LYS A 232 -11.85 0.65 -23.56
N ASP A 233 -12.33 1.84 -23.22
CA ASP A 233 -13.74 2.17 -23.16
C ASP A 233 -14.36 2.17 -24.57
N GLN A 234 -13.65 2.66 -25.58
CA GLN A 234 -14.05 2.57 -26.99
C GLN A 234 -14.12 1.11 -27.48
N ALA A 235 -13.15 0.28 -27.09
CA ALA A 235 -13.18 -1.17 -27.38
C ALA A 235 -14.36 -1.89 -26.72
N LEU A 236 -14.89 -1.33 -25.61
CA LEU A 236 -16.10 -1.78 -24.92
C LEU A 236 -17.38 -1.10 -25.42
N GLY A 237 -17.28 -0.23 -26.44
CA GLY A 237 -18.43 0.50 -27.01
C GLY A 237 -18.87 1.73 -26.20
N ALA A 238 -18.08 2.17 -25.23
CA ALA A 238 -18.34 3.38 -24.47
C ALA A 238 -17.77 4.61 -25.19
N THR A 239 -18.57 5.67 -25.28
CA THR A 239 -18.11 6.99 -25.76
C THR A 239 -17.46 7.71 -24.59
N ALA A 240 -16.16 7.99 -24.67
CA ALA A 240 -15.51 8.83 -23.69
C ALA A 240 -16.03 10.27 -23.81
N PRO A 241 -16.57 10.88 -22.75
CA PRO A 241 -16.85 12.29 -22.77
C PRO A 241 -15.53 13.05 -22.80
N GLY A 242 -15.24 13.69 -23.91
CA GLY A 242 -14.21 14.71 -23.99
C GLY A 242 -14.71 15.92 -23.21
N ASP A 243 -14.39 15.99 -21.92
CA ASP A 243 -14.69 17.17 -21.11
C ASP A 243 -13.69 18.25 -21.50
N GLY A 244 -14.12 19.20 -22.35
CA GLY A 244 -13.28 20.28 -22.88
C GLY A 244 -12.75 21.26 -21.83
N ASP A 245 -13.02 21.01 -20.53
CA ASP A 245 -12.67 21.90 -19.42
C ASP A 245 -11.48 21.40 -18.58
N THR A 246 -10.79 20.33 -18.99
CA THR A 246 -9.72 19.71 -18.22
C THR A 246 -8.37 20.39 -18.44
N VAL A 247 -7.64 20.62 -17.36
CA VAL A 247 -6.29 21.21 -17.30
C VAL A 247 -5.33 20.22 -16.69
N GLU A 248 -4.17 20.04 -17.32
CA GLU A 248 -3.05 19.33 -16.73
C GLU A 248 -2.42 20.20 -15.63
N CYS A 249 -2.31 19.67 -14.42
CA CYS A 249 -1.65 20.30 -13.29
C CYS A 249 -0.41 19.51 -12.90
N VAL A 250 0.73 20.18 -12.82
CA VAL A 250 1.99 19.64 -12.33
C VAL A 250 2.30 20.29 -11.00
N GLU A 251 2.20 19.54 -9.93
CA GLU A 251 2.46 19.97 -8.56
C GLU A 251 3.83 19.46 -8.10
N ILE A 252 4.75 20.37 -7.81
CA ILE A 252 6.12 20.07 -7.40
C ILE A 252 6.36 20.62 -6.01
N TRP A 253 6.80 19.74 -5.13
CA TRP A 253 7.17 20.04 -3.76
C TRP A 253 8.69 19.98 -3.61
N THR A 254 9.25 21.02 -3.05
CA THR A 254 10.59 21.01 -2.47
C THR A 254 10.45 21.17 -0.97
N ARG A 255 11.51 20.97 -0.22
CA ARG A 255 11.45 21.16 1.24
C ARG A 255 10.99 22.56 1.62
N SER A 256 11.40 23.59 0.87
CA SER A 256 11.07 25.00 1.16
C SER A 256 9.87 25.57 0.40
N LYS A 257 9.49 24.99 -0.77
CA LYS A 257 8.47 25.58 -1.65
C LYS A 257 7.57 24.52 -2.29
N VAL A 258 6.34 24.96 -2.60
CA VAL A 258 5.36 24.23 -3.40
C VAL A 258 4.97 25.09 -4.60
N VAL A 259 4.99 24.49 -5.79
CA VAL A 259 4.61 25.15 -7.04
C VAL A 259 3.67 24.27 -7.81
N VAL A 260 2.56 24.86 -8.30
CA VAL A 260 1.62 24.19 -9.21
C VAL A 260 1.63 24.93 -10.54
N ILE A 261 1.84 24.17 -11.60
CA ILE A 261 1.95 24.66 -12.97
C ILE A 261 0.80 24.06 -13.78
N ALA A 262 0.01 24.92 -14.43
CA ALA A 262 -1.04 24.50 -15.33
C ALA A 262 -0.53 24.41 -16.78
N ASN A 263 -0.88 23.33 -17.48
CA ASN A 263 -0.54 23.06 -18.89
C ASN A 263 0.94 23.29 -19.25
N ARG A 264 1.85 23.16 -18.27
CA ARG A 264 3.31 23.38 -18.42
C ARG A 264 3.69 24.79 -18.88
N ASN A 265 2.80 25.76 -18.77
CA ASN A 265 3.05 27.13 -19.23
C ASN A 265 2.74 28.23 -18.21
N THR A 266 1.89 27.96 -17.22
CA THR A 266 1.42 28.98 -16.27
C THR A 266 1.55 28.49 -14.84
N ILE A 267 2.27 29.23 -14.01
CA ILE A 267 2.32 28.99 -12.56
C ILE A 267 1.01 29.51 -11.96
N ILE A 268 0.19 28.61 -11.42
CA ILE A 268 -1.11 28.93 -10.80
C ILE A 268 -1.03 28.99 -9.28
N GLU A 269 -0.05 28.34 -8.66
CA GLU A 269 0.25 28.43 -7.23
C GLU A 269 1.77 28.43 -7.02
N GLU A 270 2.26 29.33 -6.20
CA GLU A 270 3.59 29.28 -5.61
C GLU A 270 3.46 29.76 -4.17
N LYS A 271 3.86 28.90 -3.26
CA LYS A 271 3.84 29.16 -1.83
C LYS A 271 5.04 28.53 -1.14
N GLU A 272 5.38 29.05 0.02
CA GLU A 272 6.30 28.37 0.93
C GLU A 272 5.71 27.02 1.36
N ASN A 273 6.56 26.01 1.48
CA ASN A 273 6.12 24.71 2.00
C ASN A 273 5.57 24.92 3.42
N PRO A 274 4.30 24.60 3.71
CA PRO A 274 3.69 24.87 4.99
C PRO A 274 4.44 24.18 6.15
N TYR A 275 5.03 23.03 5.89
CA TYR A 275 5.79 22.29 6.90
C TYR A 275 7.14 22.96 7.21
N TYR A 276 7.83 23.46 6.20
CA TYR A 276 9.05 24.27 6.39
C TYR A 276 8.77 25.53 7.20
N ARG A 277 7.70 26.24 6.88
CA ARG A 277 7.29 27.46 7.59
C ARG A 277 7.03 27.18 9.07
N LEU A 278 6.35 26.08 9.38
CA LEU A 278 6.01 25.72 10.76
C LEU A 278 7.25 25.27 11.54
N GLU A 279 8.12 24.47 10.97
CA GLU A 279 9.39 24.07 11.59
C GLU A 279 10.29 25.28 11.85
N LYS A 280 10.36 26.24 10.90
CA LYS A 280 11.08 27.48 11.06
C LYS A 280 10.51 28.34 12.18
N ALA A 281 9.20 28.50 12.24
CA ALA A 281 8.53 29.28 13.29
C ALA A 281 8.74 28.64 14.67
N HIS A 282 8.74 27.32 14.77
CA HIS A 282 9.03 26.60 16.01
C HIS A 282 10.48 26.83 16.46
N PHE A 283 11.43 26.72 15.55
CA PHE A 283 12.83 27.00 15.82
C PHE A 283 13.05 28.45 16.27
N GLU A 284 12.44 29.42 15.59
CA GLU A 284 12.52 30.85 15.96
C GLU A 284 11.93 31.09 17.35
N ARG A 285 10.86 30.41 17.74
CA ARG A 285 10.28 30.47 19.09
C ARG A 285 11.24 29.91 20.14
N GLN A 286 11.78 28.70 19.92
CA GLN A 286 12.75 28.09 20.84
C GLN A 286 14.01 28.93 20.98
N LYS A 287 14.45 29.56 19.90
CA LYS A 287 15.59 30.51 19.96
C LYS A 287 15.26 31.75 20.79
N ALA A 288 14.07 32.31 20.62
CA ALA A 288 13.64 33.46 21.41
C ALA A 288 13.51 33.14 22.91
N GLU A 289 13.01 31.96 23.26
CA GLU A 289 12.97 31.45 24.64
C GLU A 289 14.39 31.30 25.20
N TYR A 290 15.29 30.65 24.47
CA TYR A 290 16.69 30.54 24.88
C TYR A 290 17.38 31.90 25.07
N ASP A 291 17.13 32.85 24.15
CA ASP A 291 17.70 34.20 24.27
C ASP A 291 17.20 34.93 25.53
N LEU A 292 15.94 34.70 25.95
CA LEU A 292 15.39 35.21 27.20
C LEU A 292 16.03 34.54 28.42
N ASP A 293 16.15 33.23 28.43
CA ASP A 293 16.77 32.44 29.50
C ASP A 293 18.25 32.85 29.67
N MET A 294 18.95 33.05 28.55
CA MET A 294 20.34 33.54 28.57
C MET A 294 20.45 34.92 29.16
N LEU A 295 19.54 35.84 28.80
CA LEU A 295 19.52 37.20 29.33
C LEU A 295 19.27 37.19 30.86
N GLN A 296 18.37 36.35 31.33
CA GLN A 296 18.08 36.16 32.72
C GLN A 296 19.29 35.57 33.46
N TYR A 297 19.89 34.50 32.93
CA TYR A 297 21.11 33.92 33.46
C TYR A 297 22.26 34.94 33.60
N GLU A 298 22.47 35.79 32.59
CA GLU A 298 23.50 36.81 32.62
C GLU A 298 23.23 37.90 33.70
N GLN A 299 21.96 38.27 33.90
CA GLN A 299 21.55 39.18 34.96
C GLN A 299 21.78 38.59 36.37
N ASP A 300 21.38 37.33 36.54
CA ASP A 300 21.52 36.64 37.82
C ASP A 300 22.99 36.39 38.15
N LEU A 301 23.80 36.02 37.15
CA LEU A 301 25.25 35.86 37.27
C LEU A 301 25.94 37.19 37.64
N ALA A 302 25.51 38.29 37.04
CA ALA A 302 26.06 39.64 37.37
C ALA A 302 25.71 40.02 38.81
N THR A 303 24.48 39.75 39.26
CA THR A 303 24.04 39.98 40.63
C THR A 303 24.83 39.14 41.62
N TRP A 304 24.97 37.84 41.33
CA TRP A 304 25.76 36.92 42.14
C TRP A 304 27.23 37.35 42.26
N ASN A 305 27.84 37.77 41.16
CA ASN A 305 29.23 38.27 41.17
C ASN A 305 29.38 39.55 42.01
N ALA A 306 28.40 40.43 41.97
CA ALA A 306 28.40 41.63 42.84
C ALA A 306 28.26 41.26 44.34
N GLU A 307 27.37 40.34 44.68
CA GLU A 307 27.22 39.81 46.04
C GLU A 307 28.47 39.05 46.50
N ARG A 308 29.07 38.25 45.67
CA ARG A 308 30.34 37.54 45.93
C ARG A 308 31.45 38.52 46.27
N GLN A 309 31.57 39.59 45.49
CA GLN A 309 32.58 40.60 45.68
C GLN A 309 32.33 41.41 46.97
N ALA A 310 31.08 41.75 47.27
CA ALA A 310 30.68 42.43 48.49
C ALA A 310 30.95 41.58 49.75
N THR A 311 30.57 40.28 49.70
CA THR A 311 30.79 39.33 50.80
C THR A 311 32.28 39.09 51.07
N PHE A 312 33.06 38.93 49.98
CA PHE A 312 34.52 38.80 50.11
C PHE A 312 35.17 40.03 50.74
N THR A 313 34.70 41.21 50.36
CA THR A 313 35.21 42.48 50.92
C THR A 313 34.84 42.64 52.43
N MET A 314 33.66 42.17 52.84
CA MET A 314 33.19 42.27 54.22
C MET A 314 33.71 41.17 55.16
N THR A 315 33.79 39.96 54.71
CA THR A 315 34.05 38.76 55.56
C THR A 315 35.35 38.05 55.24
N GLY A 316 35.97 38.33 54.11
CA GLY A 316 37.13 37.59 53.57
C GLY A 316 36.84 36.18 53.10
N GLN A 317 35.57 35.78 53.04
CA GLN A 317 35.15 34.45 52.57
C GLN A 317 34.61 34.54 51.15
N ASP A 318 35.03 33.56 50.30
CA ASP A 318 34.50 33.38 48.93
C ASP A 318 33.27 32.46 48.99
N ILE A 319 32.14 32.89 48.43
CA ILE A 319 30.89 32.11 48.36
C ILE A 319 30.86 31.10 47.22
N GLY A 320 31.93 30.97 46.45
CA GLY A 320 32.06 29.95 45.38
C GLY A 320 31.60 30.43 44.00
N GLU A 321 31.35 29.48 43.13
CA GLU A 321 30.85 29.73 41.78
C GLU A 321 29.32 29.81 41.76
N TYR A 322 28.77 30.43 40.70
CA TYR A 322 27.33 30.53 40.51
C TYR A 322 26.70 29.13 40.40
N PRO A 323 25.65 28.79 41.17
CA PRO A 323 25.14 27.43 41.31
C PRO A 323 24.34 26.95 40.09
N GLU A 324 23.83 27.85 39.24
CA GLU A 324 23.04 27.48 38.09
C GLU A 324 23.91 27.24 36.85
N ALA A 325 23.58 26.19 36.11
CA ALA A 325 24.26 25.86 34.86
C ALA A 325 23.83 26.84 33.75
N LYS A 326 24.77 27.22 32.92
CA LYS A 326 24.49 28.04 31.74
C LYS A 326 23.46 27.35 30.82
N PRO A 327 22.37 28.03 30.40
CA PRO A 327 21.43 27.46 29.43
C PRO A 327 22.13 26.97 28.16
N GLU A 328 21.76 25.80 27.68
CA GLU A 328 22.27 25.22 26.44
C GLU A 328 21.20 25.26 25.35
N PHE A 329 21.55 25.81 24.19
CA PHE A 329 20.67 25.73 23.03
C PHE A 329 20.80 24.37 22.33
N LYS A 330 19.72 23.58 22.39
CA LYS A 330 19.71 22.19 21.86
C LYS A 330 19.00 22.06 20.52
N ALA A 331 18.31 23.12 20.06
CA ALA A 331 17.59 23.06 18.79
C ALA A 331 18.55 23.27 17.62
N ASP A 332 18.48 22.36 16.65
CA ASP A 332 19.20 22.46 15.39
C ASP A 332 18.20 22.69 14.25
N PHE A 333 18.45 23.70 13.43
CA PHE A 333 17.64 23.99 12.25
C PHE A 333 18.56 24.04 11.03
N ASN A 334 18.43 23.00 10.20
CA ASN A 334 19.12 22.95 8.93
C ASN A 334 18.16 23.37 7.81
N GLU A 335 18.38 24.52 7.20
CA GLU A 335 17.55 25.06 6.12
C GLU A 335 17.41 24.08 4.93
N GLU A 336 18.42 23.26 4.66
CA GLU A 336 18.41 22.30 3.55
C GLU A 336 17.58 21.05 3.88
N MET A 337 17.49 20.71 5.16
CA MET A 337 16.78 19.50 5.65
C MET A 337 15.41 19.81 6.27
N ALA A 338 15.14 21.08 6.58
CA ALA A 338 13.87 21.51 7.15
C ALA A 338 12.72 21.38 6.15
N GLY A 339 11.53 21.13 6.68
CA GLY A 339 10.34 20.85 5.90
C GLY A 339 10.27 19.39 5.44
N PHE A 340 9.08 18.83 5.46
CA PHE A 340 8.88 17.48 4.94
C PHE A 340 8.05 17.46 3.65
N LEU A 341 8.13 16.35 2.95
CA LEU A 341 7.43 16.13 1.70
C LEU A 341 6.29 15.16 1.95
N PRO A 342 5.02 15.52 1.68
CA PRO A 342 3.86 14.71 2.05
C PRO A 342 3.61 13.57 1.04
N PHE A 343 4.66 12.88 0.65
CA PHE A 343 4.63 11.75 -0.27
C PHE A 343 5.29 10.54 0.36
N ALA A 344 4.65 9.38 0.24
CA ALA A 344 5.28 8.10 0.51
C ALA A 344 5.49 7.34 -0.79
N HIS A 345 6.67 6.77 -0.95
CA HIS A 345 7.03 5.90 -2.07
C HIS A 345 7.75 4.68 -1.53
N GLY A 346 7.28 3.50 -1.90
CA GLY A 346 7.89 2.22 -1.60
C GLY A 346 8.15 1.43 -2.87
N ARG A 347 9.06 0.48 -2.79
CA ARG A 347 9.43 -0.41 -3.89
C ARG A 347 9.05 -1.84 -3.55
N ASP A 348 8.62 -2.60 -4.54
CA ASP A 348 8.24 -4.01 -4.36
C ASP A 348 9.50 -4.88 -4.23
N TYR A 349 10.37 -4.82 -5.24
CA TYR A 349 11.73 -5.35 -5.17
C TYR A 349 12.71 -4.19 -5.26
N GLU A 350 13.48 -4.01 -4.18
CA GLU A 350 14.39 -2.89 -4.04
C GLU A 350 15.72 -3.17 -4.72
N ASP A 351 16.16 -2.26 -5.59
CA ASP A 351 17.55 -2.14 -6.02
C ASP A 351 18.11 -0.81 -5.50
N ILE A 352 19.18 -0.87 -4.74
CA ILE A 352 19.82 0.31 -4.12
C ILE A 352 20.28 1.33 -5.17
N SER A 353 20.58 0.87 -6.38
CA SER A 353 21.07 1.72 -7.47
C SER A 353 19.97 2.43 -8.25
N LEU A 354 18.70 2.01 -8.08
CA LEU A 354 17.58 2.46 -8.89
C LEU A 354 16.56 3.27 -8.07
N THR A 355 15.99 4.28 -8.69
CA THR A 355 14.91 5.10 -8.11
C THR A 355 13.60 4.31 -8.01
N TYR A 356 13.31 3.48 -9.01
CA TYR A 356 12.10 2.67 -9.10
C TYR A 356 12.42 1.18 -8.95
N GLY A 357 11.51 0.44 -8.31
CA GLY A 357 11.64 -1.00 -8.08
C GLY A 357 11.15 -1.85 -9.25
N ASP A 358 11.50 -3.14 -9.20
CA ASP A 358 10.95 -4.18 -10.05
C ASP A 358 9.67 -4.75 -9.44
N SER A 359 8.83 -5.39 -10.28
CA SER A 359 7.51 -5.91 -9.88
C SER A 359 7.41 -7.43 -9.99
N ASP A 360 6.42 -8.00 -9.30
CA ASP A 360 6.07 -9.42 -9.50
C ASP A 360 5.74 -9.71 -10.96
N VAL A 361 5.11 -8.77 -11.67
CA VAL A 361 4.77 -8.96 -13.08
C VAL A 361 6.02 -8.96 -13.97
N ASP A 362 7.05 -8.18 -13.63
CA ASP A 362 8.31 -8.20 -14.39
C ASP A 362 8.96 -9.59 -14.36
N ILE A 363 8.89 -10.27 -13.21
CA ILE A 363 9.42 -11.62 -13.02
C ILE A 363 8.63 -12.64 -13.86
N MET A 364 7.31 -12.49 -13.97
CA MET A 364 6.43 -13.44 -14.65
C MET A 364 6.25 -13.16 -16.14
N ALA A 365 6.62 -11.97 -16.62
CA ALA A 365 6.17 -11.47 -17.92
C ALA A 365 6.54 -12.36 -19.10
N ASP A 366 7.78 -12.80 -19.17
CA ASP A 366 8.27 -13.58 -20.31
C ASP A 366 7.70 -15.01 -20.29
N GLN A 367 7.58 -15.62 -19.11
CA GLN A 367 6.94 -16.93 -18.94
C GLN A 367 5.43 -16.86 -19.24
N GLN A 368 4.75 -15.77 -18.89
CA GLN A 368 3.35 -15.56 -19.24
C GLN A 368 3.15 -15.48 -20.76
N GLU A 369 4.01 -14.77 -21.48
CA GLU A 369 3.92 -14.69 -22.94
C GLU A 369 4.21 -16.04 -23.60
N LEU A 370 5.22 -16.76 -23.12
CA LEU A 370 5.53 -18.13 -23.59
C LEU A 370 4.36 -19.09 -23.35
N LEU A 371 3.75 -19.02 -22.16
CA LEU A 371 2.57 -19.84 -21.82
C LEU A 371 1.40 -19.56 -22.78
N ASN A 372 1.18 -18.30 -23.11
CA ASN A 372 0.14 -17.92 -24.05
C ASN A 372 0.42 -18.45 -25.46
N ASP A 373 1.67 -18.29 -25.94
CA ASP A 373 2.08 -18.79 -27.27
C ASP A 373 1.92 -20.29 -27.39
N LEU A 374 2.40 -21.06 -26.41
CA LEU A 374 2.22 -22.51 -26.37
C LEU A 374 0.76 -22.94 -26.32
N THR A 375 -0.06 -22.18 -25.61
CA THR A 375 -1.50 -22.46 -25.51
C THR A 375 -2.18 -22.22 -26.87
N GLU A 376 -1.87 -21.10 -27.54
CA GLU A 376 -2.39 -20.80 -28.89
C GLU A 376 -1.97 -21.89 -29.90
N LEU A 377 -0.68 -22.23 -29.94
CA LEU A 377 -0.14 -23.28 -30.83
C LEU A 377 -0.76 -24.66 -30.58
N ASN A 378 -0.93 -25.05 -29.32
CA ASN A 378 -1.56 -26.32 -28.97
C ASN A 378 -3.02 -26.38 -29.44
N ILE A 379 -3.78 -25.30 -29.24
CA ILE A 379 -5.18 -25.21 -29.67
C ILE A 379 -5.25 -25.24 -31.21
N GLU A 380 -4.38 -24.50 -31.89
CA GLU A 380 -4.31 -24.54 -33.37
C GLU A 380 -3.95 -25.91 -33.89
N GLY A 381 -2.96 -26.58 -33.29
CA GLY A 381 -2.61 -27.93 -33.65
C GLY A 381 -3.78 -28.91 -33.47
N ILE A 382 -4.57 -28.76 -32.41
CA ILE A 382 -5.80 -29.55 -32.21
C ILE A 382 -6.83 -29.23 -33.30
N LEU A 383 -7.01 -27.95 -33.64
CA LEU A 383 -7.94 -27.53 -34.70
C LEU A 383 -7.53 -28.10 -36.05
N TYR A 384 -6.24 -28.09 -36.40
CA TYR A 384 -5.75 -28.71 -37.65
C TYR A 384 -5.92 -30.21 -37.63
N GLN A 385 -5.83 -30.89 -36.49
CA GLN A 385 -6.12 -32.33 -36.41
C GLN A 385 -7.61 -32.63 -36.56
N LEU A 386 -8.50 -31.81 -36.01
CA LEU A 386 -9.95 -31.97 -36.10
C LEU A 386 -10.48 -31.57 -37.48
N TYR A 387 -9.88 -30.54 -38.07
CA TYR A 387 -10.27 -29.97 -39.36
C TYR A 387 -9.06 -29.93 -40.32
N PRO A 388 -8.51 -31.08 -40.73
CA PRO A 388 -7.34 -31.13 -41.61
C PRO A 388 -7.64 -30.50 -42.97
N GLU A 389 -6.60 -29.94 -43.56
CA GLU A 389 -6.67 -29.40 -44.93
C GLU A 389 -7.10 -30.47 -45.89
N LYS A 390 -7.89 -30.08 -46.87
CA LYS A 390 -8.40 -30.98 -47.91
C LYS A 390 -7.78 -30.60 -49.23
N LEU A 391 -7.13 -31.52 -49.84
CA LEU A 391 -6.56 -31.39 -51.19
C LEU A 391 -7.55 -31.94 -52.19
N LEU A 392 -8.03 -31.11 -53.10
CA LEU A 392 -8.94 -31.48 -54.17
C LEU A 392 -8.18 -31.51 -55.50
N ASP A 393 -8.35 -32.58 -56.28
CA ASP A 393 -7.79 -32.65 -57.62
C ASP A 393 -8.28 -31.45 -58.46
N PRO A 394 -7.39 -30.68 -59.12
CA PRO A 394 -7.73 -29.48 -59.89
C PRO A 394 -8.85 -29.71 -60.92
N LYS A 395 -9.04 -30.95 -61.43
CA LYS A 395 -10.15 -31.33 -62.33
C LYS A 395 -11.52 -31.10 -61.68
N TYR A 396 -11.60 -31.11 -60.36
CA TYR A 396 -12.84 -31.01 -59.63
C TYR A 396 -12.93 -29.65 -58.81
N ALA A 397 -12.12 -28.67 -59.16
CA ALA A 397 -12.06 -27.38 -58.49
C ALA A 397 -13.42 -26.68 -58.38
N ASN A 398 -14.34 -26.91 -59.32
CA ASN A 398 -15.70 -26.37 -59.32
C ASN A 398 -16.53 -26.82 -58.10
N TYR A 399 -16.18 -27.94 -57.48
CA TYR A 399 -16.88 -28.44 -56.28
C TYR A 399 -16.34 -27.85 -54.99
N ALA A 400 -15.24 -27.10 -55.02
CA ALA A 400 -14.62 -26.53 -53.81
C ALA A 400 -15.57 -25.60 -53.04
N ASN A 401 -16.39 -24.82 -53.78
CA ASN A 401 -17.34 -23.89 -53.17
C ASN A 401 -18.60 -24.58 -52.65
N ASP A 402 -18.93 -25.77 -53.16
CA ASP A 402 -20.12 -26.52 -52.75
C ASP A 402 -19.84 -27.54 -51.65
N PHE A 403 -18.58 -27.59 -51.20
CA PHE A 403 -18.15 -28.54 -50.20
C PHE A 403 -18.56 -28.06 -48.79
N ASP A 404 -19.68 -28.60 -48.29
CA ASP A 404 -20.22 -28.36 -46.96
C ASP A 404 -20.12 -29.66 -46.14
N PRO A 405 -19.13 -29.79 -45.23
CA PRO A 405 -18.88 -31.01 -44.48
C PRO A 405 -19.97 -31.24 -43.41
N LYS A 406 -21.03 -31.95 -43.78
CA LYS A 406 -22.07 -32.40 -42.85
C LYS A 406 -22.05 -33.92 -42.72
N PRO A 407 -22.29 -34.49 -41.54
CA PRO A 407 -22.40 -35.92 -41.34
C PRO A 407 -23.46 -36.55 -42.29
N GLY A 408 -23.09 -37.60 -42.98
CA GLY A 408 -23.99 -38.31 -43.89
C GLY A 408 -24.24 -37.66 -45.27
N LYS A 409 -23.60 -36.54 -45.61
CA LYS A 409 -23.70 -35.91 -46.92
C LYS A 409 -22.90 -36.72 -47.96
N ILE A 410 -23.52 -36.96 -49.10
CA ILE A 410 -22.91 -37.68 -50.22
C ILE A 410 -22.47 -36.67 -51.28
N TYR A 411 -21.21 -36.76 -51.71
CA TYR A 411 -20.64 -35.92 -52.76
C TYR A 411 -20.41 -36.77 -54.01
N PRO A 412 -20.81 -36.31 -55.21
CA PRO A 412 -20.60 -37.04 -56.49
C PRO A 412 -19.16 -36.86 -56.98
N LEU A 413 -18.17 -37.25 -56.17
CA LEU A 413 -16.76 -37.18 -56.48
C LEU A 413 -16.21 -38.59 -56.59
N PRO A 414 -15.30 -38.89 -57.58
CA PRO A 414 -14.66 -40.18 -57.65
C PRO A 414 -13.74 -40.43 -56.44
N ALA A 415 -13.56 -41.70 -56.11
CA ALA A 415 -12.68 -42.11 -55.03
C ALA A 415 -11.24 -41.61 -55.30
N GLY A 416 -10.66 -40.92 -54.33
CA GLY A 416 -9.32 -40.33 -54.44
C GLY A 416 -9.27 -38.89 -55.00
N ALA A 417 -10.40 -38.33 -55.47
CA ALA A 417 -10.44 -36.94 -55.92
C ALA A 417 -10.19 -35.94 -54.80
N MET A 418 -10.41 -36.34 -53.55
CA MET A 418 -10.13 -35.55 -52.34
C MET A 418 -9.20 -36.34 -51.42
N LEU A 419 -8.10 -35.72 -51.03
CA LEU A 419 -7.16 -36.22 -50.03
C LEU A 419 -7.18 -35.36 -48.80
N TRP A 420 -7.08 -35.98 -47.65
CA TRP A 420 -6.92 -35.27 -46.37
C TRP A 420 -5.43 -35.12 -46.10
N ASN A 421 -4.98 -33.89 -45.96
CA ASN A 421 -3.63 -33.59 -45.49
C ASN A 421 -3.61 -33.75 -43.97
N ASN A 422 -3.22 -34.93 -43.49
CA ASN A 422 -3.18 -35.18 -42.05
C ASN A 422 -2.00 -34.46 -41.45
N PRO A 423 -2.24 -33.48 -40.56
CA PRO A 423 -1.18 -32.79 -39.87
C PRO A 423 -0.41 -33.75 -38.95
N PRO A 424 0.84 -33.44 -38.61
CA PRO A 424 1.60 -34.20 -37.64
C PRO A 424 0.90 -34.19 -36.27
N GLN A 425 1.08 -35.28 -35.52
CA GLN A 425 0.54 -35.35 -34.15
C GLN A 425 1.26 -34.36 -33.24
N ILE A 426 0.51 -33.69 -32.35
CA ILE A 426 1.08 -32.82 -31.34
C ILE A 426 1.84 -33.70 -30.35
N PRO A 427 3.12 -33.41 -30.08
CA PRO A 427 3.89 -34.15 -29.08
C PRO A 427 3.27 -34.00 -27.69
N ASN A 428 3.17 -35.09 -26.92
CA ASN A 428 2.69 -35.03 -25.54
C ASN A 428 3.52 -34.09 -24.67
N ASN A 429 4.80 -33.89 -25.00
CA ASN A 429 5.67 -32.95 -24.30
C ASN A 429 5.15 -31.49 -24.35
N ALA A 430 4.45 -31.09 -25.41
CA ALA A 430 3.91 -29.72 -25.50
C ALA A 430 2.81 -29.43 -24.47
N PHE A 431 2.06 -30.46 -24.05
CA PHE A 431 1.08 -30.32 -22.97
C PHE A 431 1.74 -30.31 -21.59
N ASN A 432 2.78 -31.14 -21.42
CA ASN A 432 3.54 -31.18 -20.17
C ASN A 432 4.30 -29.85 -19.94
N GLU A 433 4.94 -29.32 -20.98
CA GLU A 433 5.67 -28.07 -20.94
C GLU A 433 4.77 -26.91 -20.48
N ARG A 434 3.53 -26.87 -20.96
CA ARG A 434 2.56 -25.87 -20.52
C ARG A 434 2.23 -25.94 -19.02
N LEU A 435 2.22 -27.15 -18.45
CA LEU A 435 2.02 -27.33 -17.00
C LEU A 435 3.25 -26.90 -16.23
N THR A 436 4.43 -27.27 -16.71
CA THR A 436 5.71 -26.86 -16.10
C THR A 436 5.84 -25.33 -16.02
N ILE A 437 5.57 -24.61 -17.13
CA ILE A 437 5.62 -23.15 -17.14
C ILE A 437 4.60 -22.53 -16.17
N LYS A 438 3.41 -23.10 -16.01
CA LYS A 438 2.45 -22.62 -15.02
C LYS A 438 2.96 -22.77 -13.59
N ASP A 439 3.65 -23.87 -13.31
CA ASP A 439 4.21 -24.13 -11.99
C ASP A 439 5.42 -23.23 -11.75
N GLU A 440 6.27 -23.00 -12.75
CA GLU A 440 7.37 -22.03 -12.69
C GLU A 440 6.88 -20.61 -12.40
N ILE A 441 5.80 -20.15 -13.07
CA ILE A 441 5.19 -18.84 -12.81
C ILE A 441 4.71 -18.76 -11.35
N ARG A 442 4.12 -19.82 -10.81
CA ARG A 442 3.64 -19.85 -9.43
C ARG A 442 4.79 -19.83 -8.44
N GLU A 443 5.83 -20.61 -8.73
CA GLU A 443 7.01 -20.70 -7.87
C GLU A 443 7.80 -19.40 -7.84
N SER A 444 7.91 -18.70 -8.96
CA SER A 444 8.66 -17.44 -9.08
C SER A 444 8.13 -16.34 -8.15
N VAL A 445 6.83 -16.29 -7.92
CA VAL A 445 6.18 -15.28 -7.04
C VAL A 445 5.58 -15.86 -5.75
N ALA A 446 5.98 -17.08 -5.38
CA ALA A 446 5.58 -17.74 -4.14
C ALA A 446 4.05 -17.91 -3.93
N VAL A 447 3.24 -17.95 -4.99
CA VAL A 447 1.81 -18.17 -4.90
C VAL A 447 1.48 -19.63 -5.23
N SER A 448 1.45 -20.48 -4.20
CA SER A 448 1.11 -21.90 -4.36
C SER A 448 -0.40 -22.12 -4.63
N GLU A 449 -0.77 -23.31 -5.12
CA GLU A 449 -2.19 -23.70 -5.27
C GLU A 449 -2.91 -23.72 -3.91
N VAL A 450 -2.20 -24.06 -2.87
CA VAL A 450 -2.72 -24.11 -1.49
C VAL A 450 -3.07 -22.71 -1.00
N THR A 451 -2.25 -21.69 -1.31
CA THR A 451 -2.54 -20.28 -0.99
C THR A 451 -3.81 -19.78 -1.70
N LYS A 452 -4.17 -20.38 -2.84
CA LYS A 452 -5.42 -20.09 -3.57
C LYS A 452 -6.65 -20.86 -3.03
N GLY A 453 -6.49 -21.68 -2.00
CA GLY A 453 -7.56 -22.51 -1.46
C GLY A 453 -7.94 -23.69 -2.38
N VAL A 454 -7.09 -24.04 -3.34
CA VAL A 454 -7.28 -25.24 -4.17
C VAL A 454 -6.80 -26.43 -3.36
N SER A 455 -7.65 -27.45 -3.21
CA SER A 455 -7.30 -28.69 -2.51
C SER A 455 -6.05 -29.29 -3.11
N ALA A 456 -5.05 -29.55 -2.28
CA ALA A 456 -3.85 -30.27 -2.70
C ALA A 456 -4.24 -31.63 -3.29
N SER A 457 -3.49 -32.12 -4.27
CA SER A 457 -3.79 -33.40 -4.90
C SER A 457 -3.84 -34.51 -3.84
N ASP A 458 -4.72 -35.50 -4.01
CA ASP A 458 -4.95 -36.65 -3.10
C ASP A 458 -3.68 -37.46 -2.71
N LYS A 459 -2.52 -37.08 -3.24
CA LYS A 459 -1.23 -37.74 -3.02
C LYS A 459 -0.30 -37.05 -2.03
N MET A 460 -0.62 -35.81 -1.57
CA MET A 460 0.25 -35.07 -0.65
C MET A 460 -0.13 -35.34 0.80
N THR A 461 0.88 -35.55 1.63
CA THR A 461 0.68 -35.69 3.07
C THR A 461 0.39 -34.32 3.72
N ALA A 462 -0.34 -34.35 4.85
CA ALA A 462 -0.61 -33.13 5.61
C ALA A 462 0.66 -32.37 6.01
N THR A 463 1.77 -33.10 6.23
CA THR A 463 3.07 -32.51 6.58
C THR A 463 3.73 -31.81 5.39
N GLU A 464 3.61 -32.37 4.19
CA GLU A 464 4.12 -31.73 2.96
C GLU A 464 3.31 -30.49 2.61
N ILE A 465 2.00 -30.53 2.79
CA ILE A 465 1.13 -29.37 2.62
C ILE A 465 1.51 -28.25 3.59
N LYS A 466 1.70 -28.56 4.88
CA LYS A 466 2.16 -27.58 5.88
C LYS A 466 3.54 -27.01 5.54
N ALA A 467 4.48 -27.82 5.05
CA ALA A 467 5.82 -27.35 4.68
C ALA A 467 5.78 -26.41 3.46
N GLN A 468 4.95 -26.72 2.45
CA GLN A 468 4.78 -25.84 1.29
C GLN A 468 4.05 -24.54 1.63
N MET A 469 3.01 -24.59 2.48
CA MET A 469 2.37 -23.40 2.99
C MET A 469 3.36 -22.51 3.74
N GLY A 470 4.15 -23.10 4.64
CA GLY A 470 5.14 -22.36 5.42
C GLY A 470 6.18 -21.62 4.57
N GLN A 471 6.65 -22.20 3.47
CA GLN A 471 7.60 -21.53 2.57
C GLN A 471 6.95 -20.40 1.75
N ALA A 472 5.74 -20.61 1.25
CA ALA A 472 5.00 -19.57 0.52
C ALA A 472 4.63 -18.41 1.46
N ASP A 473 4.15 -18.73 2.66
CA ASP A 473 3.79 -17.75 3.67
C ASP A 473 5.02 -16.95 4.15
N GLN A 474 6.19 -17.58 4.21
CA GLN A 474 7.44 -16.90 4.59
C GLN A 474 7.85 -15.81 3.58
N ARG A 475 7.78 -16.09 2.27
CA ARG A 475 8.08 -15.07 1.24
C ARG A 475 7.07 -13.92 1.23
N ILE A 476 5.78 -14.23 1.41
CA ILE A 476 4.73 -13.21 1.51
C ILE A 476 4.95 -12.37 2.77
N THR A 477 5.34 -13.01 3.88
CA THR A 477 5.66 -12.33 5.13
C THR A 477 6.87 -11.41 5.00
N GLU A 478 7.94 -11.85 4.32
CA GLU A 478 9.12 -11.02 4.05
C GLU A 478 8.75 -9.80 3.20
N LYS A 479 7.92 -9.98 2.15
CA LYS A 479 7.38 -8.87 1.36
C LYS A 479 6.54 -7.92 2.22
N ALA A 480 5.71 -8.45 3.12
CA ALA A 480 4.95 -7.65 4.07
C ALA A 480 5.86 -6.85 5.02
N GLN A 481 6.95 -7.44 5.50
CA GLN A 481 7.94 -6.75 6.35
C GLN A 481 8.64 -5.61 5.59
N THR A 482 9.04 -5.85 4.36
CA THR A 482 9.65 -4.83 3.51
C THR A 482 8.70 -3.64 3.32
N LEU A 483 7.44 -3.90 2.97
CA LEU A 483 6.42 -2.86 2.83
C LEU A 483 6.13 -2.12 4.14
N ALA A 484 6.10 -2.83 5.28
CA ALA A 484 5.89 -2.24 6.58
C ALA A 484 7.02 -1.28 6.96
N ASN A 485 8.27 -1.69 6.72
CA ASN A 485 9.46 -0.94 7.10
C ASN A 485 9.83 0.18 6.12
N ASP A 486 9.36 0.13 4.89
CA ASP A 486 9.58 1.18 3.90
C ASP A 486 8.33 2.07 3.73
N PHE A 487 7.34 1.64 2.96
CA PHE A 487 6.20 2.47 2.58
C PHE A 487 5.33 2.90 3.77
N PHE A 488 4.89 1.95 4.59
CA PHE A 488 4.00 2.27 5.72
C PHE A 488 4.71 2.97 6.88
N PHE A 489 6.01 2.76 7.03
CA PHE A 489 6.82 3.53 7.97
C PHE A 489 6.88 5.02 7.57
N GLN A 490 7.05 5.33 6.27
CA GLN A 490 6.99 6.69 5.74
C GLN A 490 5.60 7.30 5.97
N GLU A 491 4.53 6.55 5.65
CA GLU A 491 3.13 6.95 5.88
C GLU A 491 2.90 7.34 7.34
N ALA A 492 3.28 6.47 8.28
CA ALA A 492 3.08 6.72 9.70
C ALA A 492 3.84 7.98 10.19
N LYS A 493 5.06 8.21 9.69
CA LYS A 493 5.81 9.44 9.99
C LYS A 493 5.14 10.69 9.42
N ILE A 494 4.62 10.62 8.19
CA ILE A 494 3.90 11.72 7.56
C ILE A 494 2.63 12.04 8.36
N VAL A 495 1.86 11.02 8.74
CA VAL A 495 0.63 11.19 9.54
C VAL A 495 0.92 11.84 10.88
N LEU A 496 1.95 11.39 11.59
CA LEU A 496 2.38 11.98 12.86
C LEU A 496 2.76 13.46 12.69
N LYS A 497 3.58 13.78 11.70
CA LYS A 497 3.98 15.16 11.40
C LYS A 497 2.78 16.04 11.05
N MET A 498 1.85 15.56 10.24
CA MET A 498 0.63 16.30 9.92
C MET A 498 -0.25 16.51 11.14
N LEU A 499 -0.39 15.49 11.98
CA LEU A 499 -1.13 15.57 13.23
C LEU A 499 -0.54 16.66 14.15
N GLN A 500 0.78 16.66 14.36
CA GLN A 500 1.46 17.64 15.18
C GLN A 500 1.35 19.09 14.67
N LEU A 501 1.19 19.27 13.35
CA LEU A 501 1.21 20.59 12.72
C LEU A 501 -0.17 21.20 12.50
N TYR A 502 -1.19 20.38 12.26
CA TYR A 502 -2.52 20.84 11.84
C TYR A 502 -3.64 20.49 12.80
N ALA A 503 -3.45 19.50 13.69
CA ALA A 503 -4.51 19.16 14.61
C ALA A 503 -4.82 20.35 15.53
N PRO A 504 -6.11 20.63 15.80
CA PRO A 504 -6.51 21.64 16.78
C PRO A 504 -6.04 21.22 18.16
N GLU A 505 -5.95 22.18 19.09
CA GLU A 505 -5.54 21.91 20.49
C GLU A 505 -6.37 20.78 21.12
N GLU A 506 -7.63 20.65 20.73
CA GLU A 506 -8.55 19.63 21.18
C GLU A 506 -9.09 18.83 19.99
N LEU A 507 -8.72 17.56 19.91
CA LEU A 507 -9.21 16.64 18.89
C LEU A 507 -10.16 15.61 19.50
N TYR A 508 -11.30 15.36 18.84
CA TYR A 508 -12.23 14.29 19.22
C TYR A 508 -11.89 13.02 18.46
N VAL A 509 -11.43 12.01 19.19
CA VAL A 509 -11.06 10.71 18.64
C VAL A 509 -12.16 9.70 18.91
N ARG A 510 -12.55 8.99 17.88
CA ARG A 510 -13.55 7.92 17.96
C ARG A 510 -12.86 6.59 18.21
N THR A 511 -13.02 6.07 19.42
CA THR A 511 -12.53 4.76 19.83
C THR A 511 -13.64 3.72 19.75
N ILE A 512 -13.35 2.58 19.16
CA ILE A 512 -14.27 1.44 19.07
C ILE A 512 -13.69 0.30 19.92
N LYS A 513 -14.28 0.05 21.11
CA LYS A 513 -13.93 -1.08 21.98
C LYS A 513 -15.18 -1.95 22.19
N ASP A 514 -15.06 -3.25 21.96
CA ASP A 514 -16.12 -4.26 22.19
C ASP A 514 -17.48 -3.86 21.59
N ALA A 515 -17.49 -3.41 20.34
CA ALA A 515 -18.66 -2.90 19.62
C ALA A 515 -19.28 -1.60 20.19
N ASN A 516 -18.72 -1.03 21.24
CA ASN A 516 -19.13 0.27 21.77
C ASN A 516 -18.30 1.39 21.16
N VAL A 517 -18.98 2.45 20.72
CA VAL A 517 -18.33 3.66 20.21
C VAL A 517 -18.23 4.67 21.35
N SER A 518 -17.03 5.07 21.69
CA SER A 518 -16.76 6.16 22.62
C SER A 518 -16.02 7.29 21.91
N PHE A 519 -16.24 8.50 22.35
CA PHE A 519 -15.50 9.69 21.90
C PHE A 519 -14.63 10.16 23.04
N GLU A 520 -13.34 10.25 22.77
CA GLU A 520 -12.36 10.77 23.72
C GLU A 520 -11.86 12.12 23.22
N LYS A 521 -11.82 13.10 24.12
CA LYS A 521 -11.27 14.42 23.84
C LYS A 521 -9.78 14.38 24.18
N VAL A 522 -8.96 14.59 23.19
CA VAL A 522 -7.51 14.49 23.28
C VAL A 522 -6.89 15.87 23.17
N ASP A 523 -6.04 16.21 24.13
CA ASP A 523 -5.21 17.41 24.09
C ASP A 523 -3.96 17.14 23.24
N MET A 524 -3.88 17.82 22.11
CA MET A 524 -2.81 17.63 21.14
C MET A 524 -1.46 18.23 21.56
N ASN A 525 -1.45 19.14 22.52
CA ASN A 525 -0.21 19.73 23.03
C ASN A 525 0.70 18.72 23.75
N ARG A 526 0.17 17.55 24.11
CA ARG A 526 0.92 16.46 24.74
C ARG A 526 1.82 15.69 23.77
N PHE A 527 1.52 15.73 22.46
CA PHE A 527 2.25 14.96 21.45
C PHE A 527 3.42 15.72 20.85
N VAL A 528 4.14 16.44 21.69
CA VAL A 528 5.38 17.13 21.30
C VAL A 528 6.54 16.15 21.41
N GLY A 529 7.33 16.04 20.34
CA GLY A 529 8.51 15.19 20.32
C GLY A 529 8.53 14.21 19.15
N ASP A 530 9.54 13.39 19.10
CA ASP A 530 9.72 12.39 18.03
C ASP A 530 9.31 11.01 18.54
N TYR A 531 8.45 10.34 17.76
CA TYR A 531 8.01 8.97 18.00
C TYR A 531 8.47 8.10 16.83
N THR A 532 8.88 6.89 17.13
CA THR A 532 9.25 5.92 16.10
C THR A 532 8.06 5.01 15.80
N PRO A 533 7.51 5.03 14.58
CA PRO A 533 6.43 4.12 14.22
C PRO A 533 6.98 2.69 14.02
N MET A 534 6.30 1.73 14.61
CA MET A 534 6.43 0.32 14.32
C MET A 534 5.19 -0.14 13.59
N VAL A 535 5.37 -0.66 12.39
CA VAL A 535 4.26 -1.05 11.50
C VAL A 535 4.24 -2.54 11.30
N THR A 536 3.07 -3.15 11.44
CA THR A 536 2.83 -4.59 11.19
C THR A 536 1.64 -4.76 10.25
N LEU A 537 1.78 -5.56 9.21
CA LEU A 537 0.66 -5.96 8.37
C LEU A 537 -0.11 -7.14 8.99
N ASP A 538 -1.38 -7.28 8.61
CA ASP A 538 -2.31 -8.27 9.17
C ASP A 538 -1.81 -9.72 9.03
N ILE A 539 -1.11 -10.03 7.95
CA ILE A 539 -0.54 -11.37 7.73
C ILE A 539 0.54 -11.71 8.75
N GLN A 540 1.38 -10.74 9.11
CA GLN A 540 2.41 -10.93 10.14
C GLN A 540 1.79 -11.16 11.51
N LYS A 541 0.78 -10.35 11.84
CA LYS A 541 0.05 -10.48 13.10
C LYS A 541 -0.63 -11.85 13.24
N LYS A 542 -1.26 -12.34 12.18
CA LYS A 542 -1.89 -13.68 12.17
C LYS A 542 -0.87 -14.80 12.33
N LEU A 543 0.31 -14.68 11.69
CA LEU A 543 1.39 -15.65 11.86
C LEU A 543 1.94 -15.64 13.28
N GLU A 544 2.21 -14.47 13.84
CA GLU A 544 2.64 -14.34 15.24
C GLU A 544 1.62 -14.91 16.22
N GLU A 545 0.31 -14.65 15.99
CA GLU A 545 -0.77 -15.21 16.79
C GLU A 545 -0.84 -16.76 16.67
N GLN A 546 -0.63 -17.31 15.47
CA GLN A 546 -0.59 -18.76 15.25
C GLN A 546 0.64 -19.40 15.93
N GLU A 547 1.82 -18.82 15.76
CA GLU A 547 3.04 -19.29 16.43
C GLU A 547 2.91 -19.25 17.95
N GLN A 548 2.33 -18.18 18.49
CA GLN A 548 2.05 -18.07 19.91
C GLN A 548 1.04 -19.14 20.38
N GLN A 549 -0.02 -19.39 19.62
CA GLN A 549 -0.98 -20.44 19.94
C GLN A 549 -0.34 -21.83 19.92
N GLU A 550 0.49 -22.13 18.92
CA GLU A 550 1.24 -23.39 18.87
C GLU A 550 2.24 -23.50 20.04
N ALA A 551 2.94 -22.42 20.38
CA ALA A 551 3.84 -22.39 21.53
C ALA A 551 3.10 -22.63 22.86
N TYR A 552 1.90 -22.05 23.04
CA TYR A 552 1.05 -22.30 24.21
C TYR A 552 0.56 -23.73 24.26
N LEU A 553 0.16 -24.32 23.11
CA LEU A 553 -0.27 -25.72 23.03
C LEU A 553 0.89 -26.68 23.39
N ASN A 554 2.07 -26.41 22.87
CA ASN A 554 3.28 -27.20 23.17
C ASN A 554 3.68 -27.07 24.65
N ALA A 555 3.65 -25.86 25.20
CA ALA A 555 3.90 -25.64 26.62
C ALA A 555 2.88 -26.38 27.50
N TYR A 556 1.60 -26.34 27.11
CA TYR A 556 0.55 -27.07 27.81
C TYR A 556 0.76 -28.58 27.75
N GLN A 557 1.17 -29.15 26.62
CA GLN A 557 1.49 -30.56 26.49
C GLN A 557 2.67 -30.98 27.40
N MET A 558 3.70 -30.13 27.53
CA MET A 558 4.78 -30.35 28.46
C MET A 558 4.34 -30.33 29.93
N ILE A 559 3.45 -29.38 30.28
CA ILE A 559 2.94 -29.25 31.65
C ILE A 559 2.06 -30.45 32.03
N ILE A 560 1.27 -31.02 31.09
CA ILE A 560 0.47 -32.22 31.36
C ILE A 560 1.31 -33.45 31.65
N GLN A 561 2.50 -33.56 31.08
CA GLN A 561 3.41 -34.71 31.27
C GLN A 561 3.97 -34.76 32.69
N ASP A 562 3.99 -33.65 33.42
CA ASP A 562 4.49 -33.60 34.79
C ASP A 562 3.34 -33.58 35.79
N ALA A 563 3.15 -34.71 36.48
CA ALA A 563 2.06 -34.90 37.44
C ALA A 563 2.13 -33.98 38.68
N SER A 564 3.23 -33.26 38.87
CA SER A 564 3.43 -32.33 39.99
C SER A 564 2.82 -30.95 39.74
N ASN A 565 2.43 -30.64 38.49
CA ASN A 565 1.94 -29.33 38.08
C ASN A 565 0.44 -29.13 38.33
N ASN A 566 0.04 -27.88 38.61
CA ASN A 566 -1.37 -27.50 38.75
C ASN A 566 -2.06 -27.43 37.39
N LEU A 567 -2.70 -28.54 37.00
CA LEU A 567 -3.36 -28.70 35.69
C LEU A 567 -4.51 -27.69 35.46
N GLN A 568 -5.21 -27.28 36.53
CA GLN A 568 -6.31 -26.31 36.42
C GLN A 568 -5.77 -24.92 36.06
N ALA A 569 -4.71 -24.46 36.72
CA ALA A 569 -4.08 -23.19 36.41
C ALA A 569 -3.50 -23.17 34.98
N ALA A 570 -2.90 -24.28 34.55
CA ALA A 570 -2.40 -24.42 33.19
C ALA A 570 -3.52 -24.34 32.15
N LYS A 571 -4.68 -24.95 32.40
CA LYS A 571 -5.86 -24.85 31.54
C LYS A 571 -6.42 -23.43 31.49
N GLN A 572 -6.53 -22.74 32.61
CA GLN A 572 -6.99 -21.34 32.65
C GLN A 572 -6.11 -20.42 31.78
N ILE A 573 -4.79 -20.52 31.92
CA ILE A 573 -3.84 -19.75 31.13
C ILE A 573 -3.97 -20.09 29.64
N LEU A 574 -4.10 -21.37 29.29
CA LEU A 574 -4.25 -21.80 27.90
C LEU A 574 -5.51 -21.25 27.26
N TYR A 575 -6.69 -21.42 27.92
CA TYR A 575 -7.96 -20.91 27.37
C TYR A 575 -7.96 -19.39 27.25
N LYS A 576 -7.41 -18.66 28.24
CA LYS A 576 -7.29 -17.21 28.20
C LYS A 576 -6.42 -16.71 27.05
N LYS A 577 -5.41 -17.48 26.66
CA LYS A 577 -4.47 -17.13 25.59
C LYS A 577 -4.94 -17.57 24.19
N ILE A 578 -5.62 -18.73 24.09
CA ILE A 578 -6.10 -19.25 22.81
C ILE A 578 -7.44 -18.63 22.42
N MET A 579 -8.28 -18.29 23.41
CA MET A 579 -9.62 -17.71 23.19
C MET A 579 -9.75 -16.38 23.95
N PRO A 580 -9.12 -15.31 23.49
CA PRO A 580 -9.10 -14.02 24.19
C PRO A 580 -10.48 -13.35 24.33
N GLY A 581 -11.52 -13.88 23.65
CA GLY A 581 -12.90 -13.41 23.78
C GLY A 581 -13.71 -14.02 24.92
N LEU A 582 -13.15 -15.00 25.66
CA LEU A 582 -13.82 -15.61 26.80
C LEU A 582 -13.50 -14.84 28.08
N THR A 583 -14.54 -14.58 28.88
CA THR A 583 -14.37 -13.98 30.21
C THR A 583 -13.81 -15.01 31.19
N ASP A 584 -13.18 -14.52 32.27
CA ASP A 584 -12.61 -15.40 33.30
C ASP A 584 -13.68 -16.30 33.93
N GLU A 585 -14.94 -15.85 34.02
CA GLU A 585 -16.10 -16.61 34.51
C GLU A 585 -16.49 -17.74 33.54
N GLU A 586 -16.49 -17.50 32.24
CA GLU A 586 -16.79 -18.54 31.23
C GLU A 586 -15.66 -19.58 31.16
N ILE A 587 -14.41 -19.19 31.30
CA ILE A 587 -13.26 -20.09 31.38
C ILE A 587 -13.36 -20.97 32.61
N GLU A 588 -13.77 -20.44 33.76
CA GLU A 588 -13.95 -21.18 35.01
C GLU A 588 -15.11 -22.19 34.92
N GLN A 589 -16.21 -21.84 34.22
CA GLN A 589 -17.31 -22.79 33.92
C GLN A 589 -16.87 -23.93 33.01
N ILE A 590 -16.00 -23.70 32.02
CA ILE A 590 -15.48 -24.74 31.12
C ILE A 590 -14.51 -25.68 31.85
N ILE A 591 -13.70 -25.16 32.77
CA ILE A 591 -12.67 -25.93 33.47
C ILE A 591 -13.21 -26.71 34.66
N THR A 592 -14.29 -26.22 35.29
CA THR A 592 -14.92 -26.87 36.43
C THR A 592 -15.66 -28.12 35.95
N PRO A 593 -15.28 -29.33 36.39
CA PRO A 593 -16.00 -30.53 36.00
C PRO A 593 -17.47 -30.44 36.44
N ALA A 594 -18.39 -30.73 35.51
CA ALA A 594 -19.80 -30.80 35.84
C ALA A 594 -19.99 -31.71 37.06
N GLN A 595 -20.51 -31.16 38.14
CA GLN A 595 -20.87 -31.97 39.30
C GLN A 595 -21.84 -33.04 38.82
N THR A 596 -21.41 -34.29 38.84
CA THR A 596 -22.32 -35.43 38.70
C THR A 596 -23.40 -35.27 39.77
N PRO A 597 -24.70 -35.28 39.42
CA PRO A 597 -25.72 -35.23 40.42
C PRO A 597 -25.51 -36.41 41.38
N GLU A 598 -25.35 -36.12 42.68
CA GLU A 598 -25.32 -37.12 43.72
C GLU A 598 -26.52 -38.03 43.56
N ALA A 599 -26.23 -39.31 43.32
CA ALA A 599 -27.26 -40.34 43.31
C ALA A 599 -27.96 -40.33 44.66
N SER A 600 -29.17 -39.86 44.65
CA SER A 600 -30.08 -40.01 45.80
C SER A 600 -30.14 -41.49 46.23
N THR A 601 -29.70 -41.77 47.44
CA THR A 601 -29.77 -43.04 48.10
C THR A 601 -31.17 -43.64 48.00
N PRO A 602 -31.33 -44.89 47.51
CA PRO A 602 -32.59 -45.60 47.63
C PRO A 602 -32.74 -46.24 49.04
N MET A 603 -33.86 -45.99 49.70
CA MET A 603 -34.26 -46.72 50.89
C MET A 603 -34.56 -48.19 50.58
N GLY A 604 -34.05 -49.07 51.47
CA GLY A 604 -34.66 -50.27 51.96
C GLY A 604 -34.89 -51.47 51.02
N VAL A 605 -33.98 -52.43 51.20
CA VAL A 605 -34.06 -53.78 50.70
C VAL A 605 -34.81 -54.66 51.74
N PRO A 606 -35.45 -55.73 51.28
CA PRO A 606 -35.22 -56.98 52.00
C PRO A 606 -34.60 -58.06 51.11
N ASP A 607 -33.75 -58.84 51.79
CA ASP A 607 -33.03 -60.02 51.33
C ASP A 607 -33.87 -61.03 50.53
N ASN A 608 -33.28 -61.61 49.51
CA ASN A 608 -33.36 -63.05 49.30
C ASN A 608 -32.13 -63.57 48.48
N GLU A 609 -31.54 -64.56 49.09
CA GLU A 609 -30.50 -65.42 48.54
C GLU A 609 -30.96 -66.22 47.34
N GLN A 610 -30.18 -66.51 46.42
CA GLN A 610 -29.71 -67.81 45.95
C GLN A 610 -29.19 -67.79 44.50
N MET A 611 -27.94 -68.26 44.44
CA MET A 611 -27.34 -69.23 43.50
C MET A 611 -27.33 -68.98 41.99
N LEU A 612 -26.24 -69.00 41.42
CA LEU A 612 -25.48 -70.05 40.76
C LEU A 612 -24.59 -69.50 39.65
N SER A 613 -23.30 -69.69 39.83
CA SER A 613 -22.30 -70.23 38.93
C SER A 613 -22.50 -70.17 37.42
N GLY A 614 -21.43 -69.78 36.75
CA GLY A 614 -21.10 -70.38 35.48
C GLY A 614 -20.45 -69.51 34.43
N THR A 615 -19.10 -69.61 34.39
CA THR A 615 -18.24 -69.79 33.19
C THR A 615 -18.21 -68.78 32.05
N SER A 616 -17.01 -68.23 31.92
CA SER A 616 -16.13 -68.29 30.74
C SER A 616 -16.56 -67.65 29.43
N GLY A 617 -15.71 -66.79 28.97
CA GLY A 617 -15.15 -66.98 27.65
C GLY A 617 -15.44 -65.97 26.57
N ALA A 618 -14.36 -65.38 26.11
CA ALA A 618 -14.06 -65.10 24.70
C ALA A 618 -14.73 -63.89 23.99
N SER A 619 -13.91 -62.96 23.68
CA SER A 619 -13.39 -62.55 22.35
C SER A 619 -14.34 -61.89 21.37
N SER A 620 -13.80 -60.81 20.91
CA SER A 620 -13.72 -60.37 19.50
C SER A 620 -14.94 -59.83 18.77
N ASP A 621 -14.69 -58.71 18.21
CA ASP A 621 -14.94 -58.31 16.81
C ASP A 621 -16.34 -57.95 16.33
N GLN A 622 -16.27 -56.81 15.67
CA GLN A 622 -17.02 -56.44 14.44
C GLN A 622 -18.49 -56.02 14.54
N LEU A 623 -18.73 -54.91 13.99
CA LEU A 623 -19.58 -54.59 12.82
C LEU A 623 -20.16 -53.20 12.96
N MET A 624 -19.78 -52.35 12.04
CA MET A 624 -20.39 -51.99 10.75
C MET A 624 -21.60 -51.04 10.85
N THR A 625 -21.37 -49.93 10.25
CA THR A 625 -22.12 -49.27 9.15
C THR A 625 -23.65 -49.45 9.13
N GLU A 626 -24.24 -48.31 9.01
CA GLU A 626 -25.36 -47.91 8.14
C GLU A 626 -25.72 -46.49 8.56
N GLY A 627 -25.71 -45.43 7.78
CA GLY A 627 -26.32 -45.25 6.46
C GLY A 627 -27.69 -44.65 6.63
N VAL A 628 -27.79 -43.30 6.62
CA VAL A 628 -29.04 -42.62 6.22
C VAL A 628 -28.67 -41.42 5.38
N THR A 629 -28.90 -41.57 4.11
CA THR A 629 -29.12 -40.51 3.12
C THR A 629 -30.55 -40.01 3.24
N ASP A 630 -30.71 -38.69 3.24
CA ASP A 630 -31.82 -37.91 2.68
C ASP A 630 -31.33 -36.49 2.60
N GLY A 631 -31.22 -35.83 1.49
CA GLY A 631 -32.20 -35.60 0.44
C GLY A 631 -32.92 -34.30 0.72
N LEU A 632 -32.39 -33.16 0.19
CA LEU A 632 -33.23 -32.00 -0.13
C LEU A 632 -32.58 -31.16 -1.22
N GLN A 633 -33.04 -31.34 -2.43
CA GLN A 633 -33.09 -30.33 -3.47
C GLN A 633 -33.94 -29.15 -3.01
N ILE A 634 -33.61 -27.93 -3.39
CA ILE A 634 -34.53 -26.92 -3.94
C ILE A 634 -33.70 -25.72 -4.42
N GLN A 635 -33.89 -25.44 -5.68
CA GLN A 635 -33.78 -24.20 -6.52
C GLN A 635 -32.51 -23.39 -6.51
#